data_1f1c5eb93f319c32a59e027c21975e29
#
_entry.id   1f1c5eb93f319c32a59e027c21975e29
#
_cell.length_a   1.000
_cell.length_b   1.000
_cell.length_c   1.000
_cell.angle_alpha   90.00
_cell.angle_beta   90.00
_cell.angle_gamma   90.00
#
_symmetry.space_group_name_H-M   'P 1'
#
loop_
_entity.id
_entity.type
_entity.pdbx_description
1 polymer ?
#
loop_
_entity_poly.entity_id
_entity_poly.type
_entity_poly.pdbx_seq_one_letter_code
_entity_poly.pdbx_strand_id
1 'polypeptide(L)'
;HSFPTRRSSDLNVYGPREGHKGSMASVAFHLNTQISNDENPKLFEGSDGFKRDFIHVDDVAAVNLWCWENGVSGIYNCGTGRAESFQEVADAVLKFHQKGQIEYIPFPEKLKGRYQAYTQADLTKLRAAGYDKPFKTVAQGVADYMVWLNRNA
;
A
#
# COMPACT_ATOMS: atom_id res chain seq x y z
N HIS A 1 22.06 20.60 4.23
CA HIS A 1 20.79 20.54 3.50
C HIS A 1 19.82 19.66 4.26
N SER A 2 18.87 20.28 4.95
CA SER A 2 17.76 19.56 5.58
C SER A 2 16.78 19.17 4.48
N PHE A 3 16.58 17.88 4.31
CA PHE A 3 15.44 17.39 3.53
C PHE A 3 14.16 17.78 4.27
N PRO A 4 13.21 18.47 3.64
CA PRO A 4 11.94 18.72 4.28
C PRO A 4 11.25 17.37 4.48
N THR A 5 11.15 16.96 5.74
CA THR A 5 10.32 15.82 6.13
C THR A 5 8.86 16.21 5.91
N ARG A 6 8.35 16.02 4.71
CA ARG A 6 6.91 16.04 4.51
C ARG A 6 6.34 14.72 5.01
N ARG A 7 5.42 14.82 5.94
CA ARG A 7 4.52 13.72 6.27
C ARG A 7 3.72 13.42 4.99
N SER A 8 4.10 12.38 4.28
CA SER A 8 3.22 11.78 3.28
C SER A 8 2.16 10.98 4.03
N SER A 9 1.19 11.69 4.63
CA SER A 9 0.14 11.05 5.40
C SER A 9 -0.88 10.31 4.55
N ASP A 10 -0.80 10.45 3.24
CA ASP A 10 -1.89 10.06 2.34
C ASP A 10 -1.52 8.91 1.38
N LEU A 11 -0.27 8.47 1.37
CA LEU A 11 0.20 7.39 0.52
C LEU A 11 0.45 6.14 1.34
N ASN A 12 -0.21 5.06 0.97
CA ASN A 12 -0.08 3.77 1.64
C ASN A 12 1.03 2.96 0.97
N VAL A 13 2.28 3.21 1.39
CA VAL A 13 3.43 2.43 0.93
C VAL A 13 3.44 1.10 1.66
N TYR A 14 3.57 0.02 0.91
CA TYR A 14 3.71 -1.33 1.44
C TYR A 14 4.88 -2.05 0.76
N GLY A 15 5.36 -3.12 1.39
CA GLY A 15 6.41 -3.94 0.83
C GLY A 15 7.46 -4.36 1.85
N PRO A 16 8.56 -4.98 1.39
CA PRO A 16 9.61 -5.51 2.24
C PRO A 16 10.14 -4.55 3.31
N ARG A 17 10.48 -5.13 4.46
CA ARG A 17 11.19 -4.47 5.58
C ARG A 17 10.34 -3.49 6.40
N GLU A 18 9.04 -3.69 6.46
CA GLU A 18 8.16 -2.86 7.30
C GLU A 18 7.81 -3.47 8.67
N GLY A 19 8.31 -4.66 8.99
CA GLY A 19 7.97 -5.36 10.24
C GLY A 19 8.28 -4.59 11.52
N HIS A 20 9.26 -3.68 11.49
CA HIS A 20 9.59 -2.81 12.63
C HIS A 20 8.53 -1.75 12.94
N LYS A 21 7.59 -1.52 12.04
CA LYS A 21 6.54 -0.49 12.20
C LYS A 21 5.43 -0.90 13.19
N GLY A 22 5.39 -2.16 13.62
CA GLY A 22 4.34 -2.65 14.52
C GLY A 22 2.94 -2.42 13.96
N SER A 23 2.07 -1.79 14.73
CA SER A 23 0.70 -1.48 14.32
C SER A 23 0.58 -0.54 13.10
N MET A 24 1.66 0.17 12.76
CA MET A 24 1.73 1.09 11.62
C MET A 24 2.18 0.41 10.32
N ALA A 25 2.46 -0.88 10.36
CA ALA A 25 2.73 -1.65 9.14
C ALA A 25 1.49 -1.69 8.24
N SER A 26 1.70 -2.00 6.95
CA SER A 26 0.61 -2.00 5.98
C SER A 26 -0.45 -3.06 6.27
N VAL A 27 -1.64 -2.85 5.72
CA VAL A 27 -2.72 -3.84 5.80
C VAL A 27 -2.31 -5.19 5.21
N ALA A 28 -1.55 -5.21 4.12
CA ALA A 28 -1.03 -6.46 3.53
C ALA A 28 -0.16 -7.25 4.52
N PHE A 29 0.71 -6.56 5.27
CA PHE A 29 1.53 -7.18 6.31
C PHE A 29 0.67 -7.79 7.43
N HIS A 30 -0.30 -7.05 7.94
CA HIS A 30 -1.18 -7.53 9.01
C HIS A 30 -2.04 -8.72 8.58
N LEU A 31 -2.62 -8.68 7.38
CA LEU A 31 -3.40 -9.78 6.85
C LEU A 31 -2.56 -11.04 6.66
N ASN A 32 -1.33 -10.90 6.15
CA ASN A 32 -0.39 -12.02 6.06
C ASN A 32 -0.08 -12.62 7.42
N THR A 33 0.15 -11.80 8.43
CA THR A 33 0.43 -12.26 9.79
C THR A 33 -0.75 -13.04 10.37
N GLN A 34 -1.97 -12.54 10.20
CA GLN A 34 -3.19 -13.22 10.64
C GLN A 34 -3.33 -14.62 10.01
N ILE A 35 -3.19 -14.70 8.67
CA ILE A 35 -3.29 -15.98 7.97
C ILE A 35 -2.17 -16.94 8.36
N SER A 36 -0.95 -16.45 8.56
CA SER A 36 0.19 -17.27 8.99
C SER A 36 0.02 -17.82 10.39
N ASN A 37 -0.77 -17.15 11.23
CA ASN A 37 -1.15 -17.61 12.56
C ASN A 37 -2.43 -18.46 12.56
N ASP A 38 -2.91 -18.90 11.40
CA ASP A 38 -4.16 -19.64 11.21
C ASP A 38 -5.41 -18.86 11.71
N GLU A 39 -5.34 -17.53 11.70
CA GLU A 39 -6.46 -16.66 11.98
C GLU A 39 -7.12 -16.20 10.68
N ASN A 40 -8.42 -15.96 10.72
CA ASN A 40 -9.10 -15.32 9.60
C ASN A 40 -8.72 -13.85 9.51
N PRO A 41 -8.33 -13.36 8.31
CA PRO A 41 -8.04 -11.94 8.13
C PRO A 41 -9.29 -11.09 8.35
N LYS A 42 -9.12 -10.00 9.10
CA LYS A 42 -10.22 -9.11 9.50
C LYS A 42 -10.19 -7.82 8.70
N LEU A 43 -11.34 -7.47 8.15
CA LEU A 43 -11.58 -6.17 7.53
C LEU A 43 -12.80 -5.50 8.17
N PHE A 44 -12.87 -4.18 8.09
CA PHE A 44 -14.09 -3.48 8.45
C PHE A 44 -15.18 -3.69 7.41
N GLU A 45 -16.41 -3.77 7.86
CA GLU A 45 -17.58 -3.70 6.97
C GLU A 45 -17.48 -2.45 6.09
N GLY A 46 -17.76 -2.59 4.79
CA GLY A 46 -17.62 -1.49 3.82
C GLY A 46 -16.22 -1.32 3.24
N SER A 47 -15.27 -2.25 3.50
CA SER A 47 -13.89 -2.19 2.99
C SER A 47 -13.75 -2.22 1.47
N ASP A 48 -14.79 -2.64 0.76
CA ASP A 48 -14.89 -2.53 -0.71
C ASP A 48 -15.07 -1.08 -1.17
N GLY A 49 -15.61 -0.22 -0.32
CA GLY A 49 -15.80 1.21 -0.55
C GLY A 49 -14.65 2.09 -0.05
N PHE A 50 -13.78 1.58 0.83
CA PHE A 50 -12.62 2.31 1.31
C PHE A 50 -11.44 2.07 0.38
N LYS A 51 -11.01 3.11 -0.33
CA LYS A 51 -9.95 3.04 -1.34
C LYS A 51 -8.77 3.91 -0.99
N ARG A 52 -7.59 3.41 -1.29
CA ARG A 52 -6.31 4.11 -1.12
C ARG A 52 -5.45 3.94 -2.36
N ASP A 53 -4.56 4.88 -2.55
CA ASP A 53 -3.47 4.69 -3.49
C ASP A 53 -2.38 3.87 -2.81
N PHE A 54 -2.43 2.55 -2.99
CA PHE A 54 -1.43 1.62 -2.47
C PHE A 54 -0.26 1.53 -3.43
N ILE A 55 0.93 1.88 -2.99
CA ILE A 55 2.15 1.81 -3.79
C ILE A 55 3.18 0.85 -3.17
N HIS A 56 3.72 -0.03 -3.99
CA HIS A 56 4.81 -0.92 -3.58
C HIS A 56 6.10 -0.12 -3.35
N VAL A 57 6.85 -0.48 -2.31
CA VAL A 57 8.09 0.23 -1.94
C VAL A 57 9.13 0.26 -3.06
N ASP A 58 9.19 -0.78 -3.89
CA ASP A 58 10.12 -0.82 -5.03
C ASP A 58 9.78 0.25 -6.09
N ASP A 59 8.50 0.54 -6.28
CA ASP A 59 8.08 1.62 -7.17
C ASP A 59 8.47 2.99 -6.63
N VAL A 60 8.39 3.20 -5.32
CA VAL A 60 8.87 4.43 -4.67
C VAL A 60 10.39 4.56 -4.85
N ALA A 61 11.13 3.48 -4.63
CA ALA A 61 12.58 3.47 -4.82
C ALA A 61 12.96 3.76 -6.28
N ALA A 62 12.23 3.20 -7.24
CA ALA A 62 12.45 3.44 -8.67
C ALA A 62 12.27 4.91 -9.05
N VAL A 63 11.24 5.59 -8.52
CA VAL A 63 11.04 7.02 -8.75
C VAL A 63 12.20 7.84 -8.17
N ASN A 64 12.63 7.52 -6.94
CA ASN A 64 13.74 8.24 -6.30
C ASN A 64 15.05 8.08 -7.10
N LEU A 65 15.38 6.86 -7.52
CA LEU A 65 16.58 6.58 -8.34
C LEU A 65 16.52 7.32 -9.68
N TRP A 66 15.37 7.28 -10.34
CA TRP A 66 15.18 7.99 -11.61
C TRP A 66 15.36 9.50 -11.45
N CYS A 67 14.80 10.11 -10.41
CA CYS A 67 14.99 11.53 -10.14
C CYS A 67 16.46 11.87 -9.93
N TRP A 68 17.19 11.04 -9.18
CA TRP A 68 18.61 11.23 -8.95
C TRP A 68 19.44 11.09 -10.23
N GLU A 69 19.21 10.05 -11.01
CA GLU A 69 19.92 9.78 -12.26
C GLU A 69 19.67 10.85 -13.33
N ASN A 70 18.51 11.46 -13.35
CA ASN A 70 18.12 12.48 -14.34
C ASN A 70 18.23 13.92 -13.82
N GLY A 71 18.78 14.13 -12.64
CA GLY A 71 18.94 15.45 -12.06
C GLY A 71 17.63 16.19 -11.80
N VAL A 72 16.53 15.45 -11.61
CA VAL A 72 15.22 16.04 -11.34
C VAL A 72 15.11 16.42 -9.87
N SER A 73 14.82 17.69 -9.61
CA SER A 73 14.64 18.21 -8.26
C SER A 73 13.25 18.84 -8.09
N GLY A 74 12.78 18.89 -6.85
CA GLY A 74 11.50 19.48 -6.51
C GLY A 74 10.65 18.57 -5.62
N ILE A 75 9.38 18.93 -5.51
CA ILE A 75 8.39 18.20 -4.71
C ILE A 75 7.41 17.56 -5.68
N TYR A 76 7.29 16.23 -5.57
CA TYR A 76 6.44 15.41 -6.43
C TYR A 76 5.58 14.49 -5.58
N ASN A 77 4.33 14.29 -6.00
CA ASN A 77 3.53 13.19 -5.47
C ASN A 77 4.05 11.87 -6.04
N CYS A 78 4.20 10.87 -5.17
CA CYS A 78 4.63 9.54 -5.56
C CYS A 78 3.58 8.52 -5.10
N GLY A 79 2.76 8.08 -6.01
CA GLY A 79 1.73 7.07 -5.86
C GLY A 79 1.53 6.37 -7.19
N THR A 80 0.54 5.51 -7.28
CA THR A 80 0.24 4.79 -8.53
C THR A 80 -0.71 5.57 -9.45
N GLY A 81 -1.41 6.56 -8.90
CA GLY A 81 -2.50 7.25 -9.58
C GLY A 81 -3.78 6.42 -9.67
N ARG A 82 -3.84 5.28 -8.95
CA ARG A 82 -5.01 4.42 -8.85
C ARG A 82 -5.41 4.24 -7.39
N ALA A 83 -6.69 4.41 -7.11
CA ALA A 83 -7.25 4.06 -5.83
C ALA A 83 -7.82 2.63 -5.90
N GLU A 84 -7.32 1.75 -5.04
CA GLU A 84 -7.76 0.37 -4.92
C GLU A 84 -8.27 0.12 -3.49
N SER A 85 -9.19 -0.82 -3.32
CA SER A 85 -9.86 -1.04 -2.04
C SER A 85 -9.03 -1.91 -1.08
N PHE A 86 -9.34 -1.81 0.22
CA PHE A 86 -8.81 -2.76 1.21
C PHE A 86 -9.25 -4.20 0.91
N GLN A 87 -10.44 -4.36 0.33
CA GLN A 87 -10.92 -5.65 -0.14
C GLN A 87 -9.99 -6.25 -1.20
N GLU A 88 -9.54 -5.46 -2.17
CA GLU A 88 -8.62 -5.91 -3.21
C GLU A 88 -7.27 -6.34 -2.63
N VAL A 89 -6.78 -5.65 -1.60
CA VAL A 89 -5.57 -6.06 -0.88
C VAL A 89 -5.76 -7.42 -0.20
N ALA A 90 -6.88 -7.60 0.51
CA ALA A 90 -7.20 -8.86 1.18
C ALA A 90 -7.36 -10.02 0.18
N ASP A 91 -8.04 -9.78 -0.93
CA ASP A 91 -8.23 -10.79 -1.98
C ASP A 91 -6.88 -11.25 -2.56
N ALA A 92 -5.93 -10.32 -2.76
CA ALA A 92 -4.60 -10.65 -3.24
C ALA A 92 -3.80 -11.48 -2.22
N VAL A 93 -3.91 -11.18 -0.92
CA VAL A 93 -3.27 -11.96 0.15
C VAL A 93 -3.86 -13.36 0.22
N LEU A 94 -5.20 -13.49 0.20
CA LEU A 94 -5.88 -14.79 0.20
C LEU A 94 -5.53 -15.63 -1.03
N LYS A 95 -5.43 -14.99 -2.20
CA LYS A 95 -5.04 -15.68 -3.44
C LYS A 95 -3.66 -16.30 -3.33
N PHE A 96 -2.71 -15.64 -2.69
CA PHE A 96 -1.38 -16.21 -2.45
C PHE A 96 -1.44 -17.41 -1.51
N HIS A 97 -2.09 -17.27 -0.37
CA HIS A 97 -2.13 -18.32 0.66
C HIS A 97 -3.05 -19.49 0.30
N GLN A 98 -4.03 -19.27 -0.56
CA GLN A 98 -5.07 -20.25 -0.93
C GLN A 98 -5.76 -20.88 0.29
N LYS A 99 -5.85 -20.14 1.38
CA LYS A 99 -6.54 -20.51 2.62
C LYS A 99 -7.06 -19.27 3.33
N GLY A 100 -7.95 -19.48 4.28
CA GLY A 100 -8.53 -18.42 5.08
C GLY A 100 -9.80 -17.84 4.44
N GLN A 101 -10.52 -17.10 5.23
CA GLN A 101 -11.76 -16.41 4.86
C GLN A 101 -11.78 -15.06 5.53
N ILE A 102 -12.18 -14.01 4.79
CA ILE A 102 -12.28 -12.67 5.36
C ILE A 102 -13.42 -12.64 6.39
N GLU A 103 -13.09 -12.16 7.58
CA GLU A 103 -14.03 -11.86 8.64
C GLU A 103 -14.31 -10.35 8.66
N TYR A 104 -15.55 -9.96 8.43
CA TYR A 104 -15.93 -8.56 8.48
C TYR A 104 -16.34 -8.18 9.88
N ILE A 105 -15.72 -7.11 10.40
CA ILE A 105 -16.01 -6.57 11.72
C ILE A 105 -16.66 -5.20 11.60
N PRO A 106 -17.55 -4.81 12.57
CA PRO A 106 -18.21 -3.52 12.54
C PRO A 106 -17.20 -2.37 12.49
N PHE A 107 -17.51 -1.35 11.69
CA PHE A 107 -16.70 -0.14 11.62
C PHE A 107 -16.85 0.66 12.94
N PRO A 108 -15.71 1.02 13.61
CA PRO A 108 -15.79 1.70 14.90
C PRO A 108 -16.48 3.06 14.80
N GLU A 109 -17.48 3.30 15.66
CA GLU A 109 -18.24 4.57 15.70
C GLU A 109 -17.34 5.80 15.84
N LYS A 110 -16.28 5.71 16.67
CA LYS A 110 -15.33 6.79 16.89
C LYS A 110 -14.51 7.18 15.65
N LEU A 111 -14.46 6.34 14.64
CA LEU A 111 -13.81 6.60 13.38
C LEU A 111 -14.76 7.16 12.31
N LYS A 112 -16.07 7.06 12.52
CA LYS A 112 -17.06 7.63 11.59
C LYS A 112 -16.83 9.14 11.43
N GLY A 113 -16.80 9.61 10.20
CA GLY A 113 -16.58 11.02 9.86
C GLY A 113 -15.12 11.50 9.97
N ARG A 114 -14.21 10.70 10.53
CA ARG A 114 -12.78 11.00 10.62
C ARG A 114 -11.93 10.09 9.75
N TYR A 115 -12.50 9.01 9.27
CA TYR A 115 -11.83 8.03 8.44
C TYR A 115 -11.85 8.48 6.99
N GLN A 116 -10.68 8.62 6.40
CA GLN A 116 -10.56 9.01 5.00
C GLN A 116 -10.97 7.84 4.10
N ALA A 117 -12.07 8.01 3.36
CA ALA A 117 -12.62 6.95 2.54
C ALA A 117 -11.87 6.74 1.22
N TYR A 118 -11.15 7.77 0.74
CA TYR A 118 -10.54 7.76 -0.57
C TYR A 118 -9.24 8.57 -0.61
N THR A 119 -8.19 8.02 -1.18
CA THR A 119 -6.97 8.73 -1.55
C THR A 119 -6.49 8.29 -2.92
N GLN A 120 -5.99 9.25 -3.70
CA GLN A 120 -5.37 8.99 -4.99
C GLN A 120 -4.33 10.08 -5.27
N ALA A 121 -3.13 9.68 -5.65
CA ALA A 121 -2.08 10.64 -6.02
C ALA A 121 -2.37 11.26 -7.38
N ASP A 122 -2.18 12.57 -7.47
CA ASP A 122 -2.10 13.27 -8.76
C ASP A 122 -0.66 13.19 -9.27
N LEU A 123 -0.46 12.44 -10.34
CA LEU A 123 0.84 12.20 -10.95
C LEU A 123 1.19 13.18 -12.08
N THR A 124 0.35 14.18 -12.35
CA THR A 124 0.52 15.11 -13.48
C THR A 124 1.93 15.71 -13.51
N LYS A 125 2.40 16.20 -12.37
CA LYS A 125 3.73 16.83 -12.26
C LYS A 125 4.86 15.82 -12.47
N LEU A 126 4.76 14.62 -11.91
CA LEU A 126 5.76 13.57 -12.06
C LEU A 126 5.86 13.10 -13.52
N ARG A 127 4.72 12.89 -14.17
CA ARG A 127 4.65 12.51 -15.58
C ARG A 127 5.17 13.61 -16.49
N ALA A 128 4.87 14.87 -16.20
CA ALA A 128 5.39 16.02 -16.94
C ALA A 128 6.93 16.16 -16.80
N ALA A 129 7.49 15.74 -15.67
CA ALA A 129 8.94 15.68 -15.46
C ALA A 129 9.63 14.59 -16.29
N GLY A 130 8.88 13.63 -16.84
CA GLY A 130 9.37 12.57 -17.73
C GLY A 130 9.36 11.15 -17.16
N TYR A 131 8.90 10.95 -15.92
CA TYR A 131 8.75 9.60 -15.37
C TYR A 131 7.54 8.91 -15.99
N ASP A 132 7.78 7.96 -16.89
CA ASP A 132 6.76 7.27 -17.69
C ASP A 132 6.58 5.79 -17.35
N LYS A 133 7.35 5.27 -16.39
CA LYS A 133 7.27 3.86 -15.99
C LYS A 133 5.95 3.53 -15.32
N PRO A 134 5.39 2.34 -15.59
CA PRO A 134 4.17 1.89 -14.92
C PRO A 134 4.44 1.53 -13.46
N PHE A 135 3.41 1.64 -12.63
CA PHE A 135 3.42 1.20 -11.24
C PHE A 135 2.69 -0.13 -11.11
N LYS A 136 3.13 -0.97 -10.17
CA LYS A 136 2.45 -2.22 -9.85
C LYS A 136 1.03 -1.96 -9.36
N THR A 137 0.09 -2.78 -9.80
CA THR A 137 -1.25 -2.86 -9.20
C THR A 137 -1.17 -3.51 -7.83
N VAL A 138 -2.24 -3.40 -7.02
CA VAL A 138 -2.36 -4.15 -5.76
C VAL A 138 -2.18 -5.66 -6.00
N ALA A 139 -2.82 -6.21 -7.03
CA ALA A 139 -2.69 -7.63 -7.35
C ALA A 139 -1.24 -8.04 -7.61
N GLN A 140 -0.49 -7.25 -8.38
CA GLN A 140 0.91 -7.52 -8.71
C GLN A 140 1.84 -7.31 -7.51
N GLY A 141 1.74 -6.15 -6.86
CA GLY A 141 2.64 -5.77 -5.77
C GLY A 141 2.42 -6.59 -4.51
N VAL A 142 1.18 -6.90 -4.17
CA VAL A 142 0.87 -7.77 -3.02
C VAL A 142 1.34 -9.19 -3.28
N ALA A 143 1.17 -9.74 -4.50
CA ALA A 143 1.70 -11.05 -4.85
C ALA A 143 3.22 -11.13 -4.66
N ASP A 144 3.97 -10.15 -5.15
CA ASP A 144 5.42 -10.07 -4.96
C ASP A 144 5.79 -9.97 -3.48
N TYR A 145 5.05 -9.18 -2.74
CA TYR A 145 5.30 -8.99 -1.31
C TYR A 145 5.02 -10.26 -0.49
N MET A 146 3.97 -10.99 -0.82
CA MET A 146 3.65 -12.26 -0.17
C MET A 146 4.75 -13.30 -0.40
N VAL A 147 5.30 -13.38 -1.61
CA VAL A 147 6.45 -14.23 -1.91
C VAL A 147 7.64 -13.85 -1.02
N TRP A 148 7.92 -12.57 -0.88
CA TRP A 148 9.04 -12.10 -0.05
C TRP A 148 8.83 -12.43 1.44
N LEU A 149 7.63 -12.17 1.99
CA LEU A 149 7.31 -12.42 3.39
C LEU A 149 7.39 -13.90 3.77
N ASN A 150 7.00 -14.78 2.85
CA ASN A 150 6.82 -16.21 3.14
C ASN A 150 7.95 -17.11 2.59
N ARG A 151 9.00 -16.53 2.00
CA ARG A 151 10.11 -17.29 1.38
C ARG A 151 10.89 -18.19 2.34
N ASN A 152 10.81 -17.94 3.63
CA ASN A 152 11.48 -18.70 4.68
C ASN A 152 10.49 -19.40 5.62
N ALA A 153 9.22 -19.46 5.23
CA ALA A 153 8.18 -20.12 6.00
C ALA A 153 8.08 -21.61 5.68
#